data_d526fd1bf6baf05bec7f874eb996fcbc
#
_entry.id   d526fd1bf6baf05bec7f874eb996fcbc
#
_cell.length_a   1.000
_cell.length_b   1.000
_cell.length_c   1.000
_cell.angle_alpha   90.00
_cell.angle_beta   90.00
_cell.angle_gamma   90.00
#
_symmetry.space_group_name_H-M   'P 1'
#
loop_
_entity.id
_entity.type
_entity.pdbx_description
1 polymer ?
#
loop_
_entity_poly.entity_id
_entity_poly.type
_entity_poly.pdbx_seq_one_letter_code
_entity_poly.pdbx_strand_id
1 'polypeptide(L)'
;MAADIGSLFNAGPKVVEGATFEEGLDFQELGGPSMHCTNGTIDNLAANEEECFEQMRTVLGYMPNWGGEAPPIVKCDDPEDREDIGLRSIIPRKQSRMYNPRTIIQSVVDRGSWFEIGPLWGRTAITGLARLAGRPVGVISLNCEVNSGALDAAGSQKMTRLLKLCDVMNFPLLQFIDVRKLSPTAHLFSVLLSH
;
A
#
# COMPACT_ATOMS: atom_id res chain seq x y z
N MET A 1 11.11 -1.51 6.34
CA MET A 1 11.90 -1.46 7.58
C MET A 1 11.89 -2.84 8.22
N ALA A 2 13.02 -3.36 8.66
CA ALA A 2 13.10 -4.64 9.36
C ALA A 2 12.60 -4.50 10.80
N ALA A 3 11.79 -5.47 11.26
CA ALA A 3 11.08 -5.39 12.53
C ALA A 3 12.00 -5.48 13.76
N ASP A 4 13.10 -6.22 13.62
CA ASP A 4 14.01 -6.56 14.71
C ASP A 4 15.10 -5.51 14.97
N ILE A 5 15.58 -4.85 13.90
CA ILE A 5 16.73 -3.93 13.97
C ILE A 5 16.46 -2.56 13.36
N GLY A 6 15.34 -2.39 12.64
CA GLY A 6 15.06 -1.16 11.91
C GLY A 6 14.71 0.00 12.84
N SER A 7 15.38 1.15 12.65
CA SER A 7 15.02 2.40 13.29
C SER A 7 15.32 3.59 12.37
N LEU A 8 14.52 4.65 12.48
CA LEU A 8 14.67 5.87 11.70
C LEU A 8 14.36 7.09 12.59
N PHE A 9 15.34 7.98 12.78
CA PHE A 9 15.18 9.21 13.54
C PHE A 9 16.20 10.25 13.09
N ASN A 10 15.88 11.52 13.27
CA ASN A 10 16.79 12.64 12.97
C ASN A 10 17.89 12.82 14.03
N ALA A 11 17.56 12.52 15.29
CA ALA A 11 18.46 12.61 16.42
C ALA A 11 18.34 11.36 17.28
N GLY A 12 19.47 10.75 17.64
CA GLY A 12 19.50 9.54 18.45
C GLY A 12 19.04 9.80 19.90
N PRO A 13 18.73 8.73 20.69
CA PRO A 13 18.17 8.84 22.03
C PRO A 13 18.93 9.81 22.93
N LYS A 14 20.25 9.72 23.00
CA LYS A 14 21.09 10.61 23.85
C LYS A 14 20.96 12.09 23.49
N VAL A 15 20.74 12.43 22.22
CA VAL A 15 20.57 13.82 21.79
C VAL A 15 19.18 14.31 22.17
N VAL A 16 18.16 13.44 22.03
CA VAL A 16 16.79 13.77 22.44
C VAL A 16 16.69 13.93 23.94
N GLU A 17 17.28 13.01 24.72
CA GLU A 17 17.38 13.11 26.19
C GLU A 17 17.98 14.43 26.64
N GLY A 18 19.07 14.89 26.00
CA GLY A 18 19.70 16.19 26.30
C GLY A 18 18.84 17.40 25.95
N ALA A 19 17.91 17.26 24.98
CA ALA A 19 17.05 18.35 24.53
C ALA A 19 15.70 18.41 25.26
N THR A 20 15.11 17.24 25.58
CA THR A 20 13.76 17.13 26.15
C THR A 20 13.73 16.78 27.62
N PHE A 21 14.87 16.39 28.18
CA PHE A 21 15.01 15.89 29.57
C PHE A 21 14.24 14.57 29.82
N GLU A 22 13.90 13.85 28.77
CA GLU A 22 13.35 12.49 28.85
C GLU A 22 14.53 11.52 29.03
N GLU A 23 14.42 10.58 29.97
CA GLU A 23 15.48 9.61 30.25
C GLU A 23 15.05 8.19 29.77
N GLY A 24 16.03 7.40 29.34
CA GLY A 24 15.83 5.97 29.02
C GLY A 24 15.13 5.70 27.71
N LEU A 25 15.19 6.61 26.75
CA LEU A 25 14.64 6.41 25.41
C LEU A 25 15.37 5.26 24.67
N ASP A 26 14.60 4.29 24.23
CA ASP A 26 15.08 3.22 23.36
C ASP A 26 14.98 3.60 21.87
N PHE A 27 15.85 3.01 21.03
CA PHE A 27 15.83 3.18 19.57
C PHE A 27 14.49 2.79 18.95
N GLN A 28 13.86 1.73 19.47
CA GLN A 28 12.58 1.23 18.96
C GLN A 28 11.41 2.14 19.35
N GLU A 29 11.46 2.73 20.54
CA GLU A 29 10.46 3.70 21.01
C GLU A 29 10.55 5.02 20.25
N LEU A 30 11.79 5.50 20.01
CA LEU A 30 12.03 6.77 19.34
C LEU A 30 11.73 6.73 17.82
N GLY A 31 12.04 5.62 17.16
CA GLY A 31 11.94 5.57 15.71
C GLY A 31 11.81 4.17 15.13
N GLY A 32 11.24 3.24 15.87
CA GLY A 32 11.04 1.87 15.41
C GLY A 32 9.86 1.68 14.46
N PRO A 33 9.68 0.44 13.97
CA PRO A 33 8.63 0.11 13.01
C PRO A 33 7.22 0.34 13.52
N SER A 34 6.98 0.16 14.83
CA SER A 34 5.68 0.39 15.47
C SER A 34 5.17 1.82 15.25
N MET A 35 6.06 2.79 15.22
CA MET A 35 5.77 4.18 14.93
C MET A 35 5.71 4.43 13.42
N HIS A 36 6.78 4.14 12.70
CA HIS A 36 6.96 4.62 11.34
C HIS A 36 6.18 3.84 10.28
N CYS A 37 5.90 2.57 10.48
CA CYS A 37 5.06 1.81 9.58
C CYS A 37 3.56 2.07 9.79
N THR A 38 3.16 2.68 10.93
CA THR A 38 1.76 3.00 11.23
C THR A 38 1.40 4.45 10.96
N ASN A 39 2.39 5.36 10.89
CA ASN A 39 2.18 6.78 10.61
C ASN A 39 2.42 7.17 9.14
N GLY A 40 2.83 6.22 8.29
CA GLY A 40 3.06 6.43 6.85
C GLY A 40 4.45 6.98 6.50
N THR A 41 5.38 7.06 7.44
CA THR A 41 6.77 7.42 7.14
C THR A 41 7.48 6.30 6.38
N ILE A 42 7.25 5.05 6.78
CA ILE A 42 7.76 3.84 6.14
C ILE A 42 6.56 3.02 5.65
N ASP A 43 6.60 2.61 4.39
CA ASP A 43 5.47 1.91 3.79
C ASP A 43 5.33 0.47 4.28
N ASN A 44 6.43 -0.31 4.28
CA ASN A 44 6.36 -1.73 4.54
C ASN A 44 7.24 -2.17 5.70
N LEU A 45 6.68 -3.09 6.50
CA LEU A 45 7.38 -3.84 7.53
C LEU A 45 7.89 -5.14 6.92
N ALA A 46 9.11 -5.53 7.26
CA ALA A 46 9.69 -6.83 6.99
C ALA A 46 10.03 -7.52 8.32
N ALA A 47 9.90 -8.82 8.41
CA ALA A 47 10.20 -9.56 9.64
C ALA A 47 11.69 -9.49 10.01
N ASN A 48 12.56 -9.47 9.00
CA ASN A 48 14.01 -9.42 9.13
C ASN A 48 14.64 -8.72 7.92
N GLU A 49 15.97 -8.67 7.89
CA GLU A 49 16.73 -7.98 6.84
C GLU A 49 16.63 -8.72 5.48
N GLU A 50 16.61 -10.05 5.47
CA GLU A 50 16.46 -10.84 4.26
C GLU A 50 15.12 -10.51 3.56
N GLU A 51 14.02 -10.52 4.32
CA GLU A 51 12.71 -10.16 3.78
C GLU A 51 12.68 -8.70 3.31
N CYS A 52 13.39 -7.79 4.01
CA CYS A 52 13.53 -6.42 3.57
C CYS A 52 14.18 -6.33 2.18
N PHE A 53 15.25 -7.08 1.93
CA PHE A 53 15.89 -7.14 0.62
C PHE A 53 15.00 -7.80 -0.44
N GLU A 54 14.23 -8.82 -0.09
CA GLU A 54 13.26 -9.45 -1.01
C GLU A 54 12.17 -8.46 -1.43
N GLN A 55 11.61 -7.72 -0.47
CA GLN A 55 10.63 -6.67 -0.76
C GLN A 55 11.22 -5.58 -1.67
N MET A 56 12.46 -5.13 -1.41
CA MET A 56 13.14 -4.14 -2.25
C MET A 56 13.35 -4.66 -3.68
N ARG A 57 13.82 -5.89 -3.86
CA ARG A 57 13.98 -6.52 -5.19
C ARG A 57 12.65 -6.65 -5.91
N THR A 58 11.59 -7.01 -5.18
CA THR A 58 10.23 -7.11 -5.73
C THR A 58 9.76 -5.77 -6.28
N VAL A 59 9.89 -4.69 -5.51
CA VAL A 59 9.50 -3.34 -5.94
C VAL A 59 10.33 -2.89 -7.15
N LEU A 60 11.66 -3.05 -7.10
CA LEU A 60 12.55 -2.70 -8.20
C LEU A 60 12.24 -3.50 -9.47
N GLY A 61 11.77 -4.74 -9.34
CA GLY A 61 11.36 -5.57 -10.47
C GLY A 61 10.16 -5.03 -11.25
N TYR A 62 9.34 -4.16 -10.67
CA TYR A 62 8.25 -3.47 -11.38
C TYR A 62 8.75 -2.21 -12.10
N MET A 63 9.81 -1.57 -11.60
CA MET A 63 10.22 -0.25 -12.03
C MET A 63 11.00 -0.29 -13.36
N PRO A 64 10.79 0.68 -14.25
CA PRO A 64 11.72 0.95 -15.34
C PRO A 64 13.03 1.52 -14.78
N ASN A 65 14.10 1.58 -15.58
CA ASN A 65 15.37 2.19 -15.13
C ASN A 65 15.22 3.70 -14.91
N TRP A 66 14.29 4.35 -15.60
CA TRP A 66 13.96 5.77 -15.45
C TRP A 66 12.55 6.06 -15.98
N GLY A 67 11.95 7.16 -15.54
CA GLY A 67 10.54 7.49 -15.82
C GLY A 67 10.15 7.70 -17.28
N GLY A 68 11.10 7.81 -18.21
CA GLY A 68 10.83 7.89 -19.65
C GLY A 68 10.89 6.54 -20.37
N GLU A 69 11.22 5.48 -19.66
CA GLU A 69 11.27 4.12 -20.20
C GLU A 69 9.96 3.37 -19.92
N ALA A 70 9.58 2.49 -20.84
CA ALA A 70 8.43 1.62 -20.62
C ALA A 70 8.69 0.63 -19.46
N PRO A 71 7.72 0.37 -18.58
CA PRO A 71 7.89 -0.60 -17.50
C PRO A 71 8.22 -2.00 -18.02
N PRO A 72 9.05 -2.79 -17.29
CA PRO A 72 9.53 -4.08 -17.75
C PRO A 72 8.40 -5.10 -17.82
N ILE A 73 8.21 -5.72 -18.99
CA ILE A 73 7.25 -6.82 -19.18
C ILE A 73 7.97 -8.13 -18.88
N VAL A 74 7.38 -8.95 -18.02
CA VAL A 74 7.90 -10.30 -17.74
C VAL A 74 7.01 -11.34 -18.42
N LYS A 75 7.58 -12.52 -18.68
CA LYS A 75 6.78 -13.64 -19.18
C LYS A 75 5.73 -14.01 -18.14
N CYS A 76 4.47 -14.05 -18.55
CA CYS A 76 3.34 -14.50 -17.73
C CYS A 76 2.90 -15.88 -18.21
N ASP A 77 2.82 -16.83 -17.28
CA ASP A 77 2.29 -18.17 -17.55
C ASP A 77 0.81 -18.31 -17.11
N ASP A 78 0.23 -17.23 -16.62
CA ASP A 78 -1.19 -17.16 -16.23
C ASP A 78 -2.04 -16.91 -17.50
N PRO A 79 -3.07 -17.73 -17.77
CA PRO A 79 -3.90 -17.55 -18.97
C PRO A 79 -4.60 -16.18 -18.98
N GLU A 80 -4.60 -15.49 -20.12
CA GLU A 80 -5.27 -14.20 -20.28
C GLU A 80 -6.79 -14.29 -20.12
N ASP A 81 -7.37 -15.45 -20.40
CA ASP A 81 -8.78 -15.78 -20.29
C ASP A 81 -9.15 -16.47 -18.97
N ARG A 82 -8.26 -16.40 -17.97
CA ARG A 82 -8.50 -17.03 -16.67
C ARG A 82 -9.77 -16.48 -16.01
N GLU A 83 -10.70 -17.37 -15.73
CA GLU A 83 -11.89 -17.10 -14.94
C GLU A 83 -11.74 -17.65 -13.52
N ASP A 84 -11.99 -16.81 -12.53
CA ASP A 84 -12.10 -17.23 -11.13
C ASP A 84 -13.59 -17.29 -10.75
N ILE A 85 -14.13 -18.52 -10.72
CA ILE A 85 -15.53 -18.77 -10.36
C ILE A 85 -15.84 -18.30 -8.92
N GLY A 86 -14.83 -18.27 -8.03
CA GLY A 86 -14.95 -17.79 -6.67
C GLY A 86 -15.43 -16.34 -6.57
N LEU A 87 -15.11 -15.52 -7.57
CA LEU A 87 -15.53 -14.10 -7.61
C LEU A 87 -17.05 -13.93 -7.62
N ARG A 88 -17.80 -14.92 -8.14
CA ARG A 88 -19.28 -14.87 -8.17
C ARG A 88 -19.92 -14.93 -6.78
N SER A 89 -19.22 -15.43 -5.79
CA SER A 89 -19.71 -15.64 -4.43
C SER A 89 -18.96 -14.84 -3.35
N ILE A 90 -17.89 -14.13 -3.72
CA ILE A 90 -17.01 -13.45 -2.77
C ILE A 90 -17.70 -12.28 -2.06
N ILE A 91 -18.60 -11.58 -2.77
CA ILE A 91 -19.38 -10.50 -2.18
C ILE A 91 -20.62 -11.08 -1.49
N PRO A 92 -20.77 -10.89 -0.17
CA PRO A 92 -21.91 -11.41 0.55
C PRO A 92 -23.23 -10.76 0.10
N ARG A 93 -24.31 -11.55 0.00
CA ARG A 93 -25.65 -11.03 -0.35
C ARG A 93 -26.18 -10.03 0.68
N LYS A 94 -25.79 -10.18 1.96
CA LYS A 94 -26.14 -9.21 3.00
C LYS A 94 -25.15 -8.04 2.96
N GLN A 95 -25.64 -6.85 2.65
CA GLN A 95 -24.83 -5.62 2.58
C GLN A 95 -24.08 -5.26 3.87
N SER A 96 -24.52 -5.76 5.03
CA SER A 96 -23.84 -5.56 6.31
C SER A 96 -22.62 -6.45 6.53
N ARG A 97 -22.40 -7.45 5.68
CA ARG A 97 -21.21 -8.32 5.77
C ARG A 97 -20.07 -7.71 4.97
N MET A 98 -18.92 -7.67 5.60
CA MET A 98 -17.67 -7.27 4.95
C MET A 98 -17.07 -8.46 4.20
N TYR A 99 -16.25 -8.16 3.21
CA TYR A 99 -15.44 -9.13 2.47
C TYR A 99 -14.00 -8.59 2.40
N ASN A 100 -13.04 -9.46 2.10
CA ASN A 100 -11.64 -9.04 1.94
C ASN A 100 -11.38 -8.61 0.49
N PRO A 101 -11.19 -7.31 0.20
CA PRO A 101 -10.94 -6.84 -1.16
C PRO A 101 -9.63 -7.39 -1.77
N ARG A 102 -8.65 -7.77 -0.93
CA ARG A 102 -7.38 -8.34 -1.38
C ARG A 102 -7.58 -9.65 -2.15
N THR A 103 -8.57 -10.44 -1.76
CA THR A 103 -8.90 -11.68 -2.49
C THR A 103 -9.38 -11.36 -3.92
N ILE A 104 -10.17 -10.29 -4.09
CA ILE A 104 -10.60 -9.86 -5.44
C ILE A 104 -9.39 -9.40 -6.26
N ILE A 105 -8.52 -8.57 -5.67
CA ILE A 105 -7.31 -8.10 -6.33
C ILE A 105 -6.47 -9.29 -6.81
N GLN A 106 -6.19 -10.23 -5.92
CA GLN A 106 -5.37 -11.41 -6.23
C GLN A 106 -6.00 -12.34 -7.28
N SER A 107 -7.33 -12.36 -7.37
CA SER A 107 -8.05 -13.14 -8.41
C SER A 107 -7.98 -12.48 -9.79
N VAL A 108 -7.78 -11.17 -9.86
CA VAL A 108 -7.75 -10.41 -11.12
C VAL A 108 -6.34 -10.27 -11.68
N VAL A 109 -5.35 -10.00 -10.82
CA VAL A 109 -3.95 -9.80 -11.25
C VAL A 109 -3.24 -11.14 -11.50
N ASP A 110 -2.10 -11.12 -12.17
CA ASP A 110 -1.28 -12.30 -12.40
C ASP A 110 -0.91 -12.95 -11.06
N ARG A 111 -0.96 -14.28 -11.02
CA ARG A 111 -0.71 -15.06 -9.80
C ARG A 111 0.66 -14.76 -9.22
N GLY A 112 0.68 -14.47 -7.91
CA GLY A 112 1.91 -14.17 -7.17
C GLY A 112 2.52 -12.79 -7.47
N SER A 113 1.87 -11.96 -8.31
CA SER A 113 2.38 -10.64 -8.64
C SER A 113 1.92 -9.52 -7.70
N TRP A 114 1.04 -9.79 -6.76
CA TRP A 114 0.52 -8.75 -5.86
C TRP A 114 1.54 -8.36 -4.80
N PHE A 115 1.88 -7.08 -4.75
CA PHE A 115 2.70 -6.47 -3.71
C PHE A 115 1.96 -5.28 -3.09
N GLU A 116 1.49 -5.43 -1.86
CA GLU A 116 0.79 -4.35 -1.14
C GLU A 116 1.79 -3.34 -0.58
N ILE A 117 1.49 -2.05 -0.77
CA ILE A 117 2.28 -0.92 -0.24
C ILE A 117 1.51 -0.28 0.91
N GLY A 118 2.17 -0.14 2.06
CA GLY A 118 1.63 0.52 3.25
C GLY A 118 0.45 -0.23 3.92
N PRO A 119 0.52 -1.54 4.16
CA PRO A 119 -0.61 -2.30 4.73
C PRO A 119 -0.99 -1.85 6.15
N LEU A 120 -0.07 -1.22 6.88
CA LEU A 120 -0.27 -0.80 8.27
C LEU A 120 -0.73 0.65 8.42
N TRP A 121 -0.61 1.48 7.36
CA TRP A 121 -1.02 2.88 7.36
C TRP A 121 -2.13 3.15 6.34
N GLY A 122 -3.02 4.11 6.64
CA GLY A 122 -4.12 4.48 5.75
C GLY A 122 -4.98 3.26 5.36
N ARG A 123 -5.32 2.43 6.33
CA ARG A 123 -5.91 1.09 6.15
C ARG A 123 -7.29 1.09 5.49
N THR A 124 -7.94 2.24 5.34
CA THR A 124 -9.19 2.43 4.59
C THR A 124 -8.99 2.29 3.09
N ALA A 125 -7.74 2.45 2.62
CA ALA A 125 -7.34 2.20 1.24
C ALA A 125 -6.33 1.05 1.16
N ILE A 126 -6.42 0.25 0.10
CA ILE A 126 -5.46 -0.77 -0.29
C ILE A 126 -4.75 -0.26 -1.53
N THR A 127 -3.43 -0.20 -1.47
CA THR A 127 -2.59 0.26 -2.57
C THR A 127 -1.45 -0.72 -2.80
N GLY A 128 -1.03 -0.90 -4.03
CA GLY A 128 0.08 -1.78 -4.33
C GLY A 128 0.44 -1.83 -5.79
N LEU A 129 1.39 -2.70 -6.10
CA LEU A 129 1.83 -3.01 -7.46
C LEU A 129 1.46 -4.45 -7.78
N ALA A 130 1.14 -4.70 -9.03
CA ALA A 130 0.84 -6.03 -9.53
C ALA A 130 1.23 -6.13 -11.00
N ARG A 131 0.89 -7.26 -11.63
CA ARG A 131 1.03 -7.43 -13.09
C ARG A 131 -0.28 -7.89 -13.70
N LEU A 132 -0.51 -7.48 -14.93
CA LEU A 132 -1.56 -8.00 -15.82
C LEU A 132 -0.90 -8.40 -17.13
N ALA A 133 -0.99 -9.67 -17.48
CA ALA A 133 -0.30 -10.27 -18.64
C ALA A 133 1.21 -9.89 -18.64
N GLY A 134 1.86 -9.99 -17.48
CA GLY A 134 3.27 -9.66 -17.26
C GLY A 134 3.59 -8.16 -17.19
N ARG A 135 2.64 -7.26 -17.44
CA ARG A 135 2.83 -5.79 -17.43
C ARG A 135 2.60 -5.22 -16.04
N PRO A 136 3.52 -4.40 -15.49
CA PRO A 136 3.30 -3.74 -14.23
C PRO A 136 2.09 -2.80 -14.25
N VAL A 137 1.32 -2.83 -13.17
CA VAL A 137 0.17 -1.96 -12.95
C VAL A 137 0.15 -1.48 -11.49
N GLY A 138 -0.24 -0.24 -11.26
CA GLY A 138 -0.64 0.22 -9.94
C GLY A 138 -2.05 -0.25 -9.61
N VAL A 139 -2.29 -0.63 -8.38
CA VAL A 139 -3.60 -1.10 -7.93
C VAL A 139 -4.10 -0.27 -6.77
N ILE A 140 -5.32 0.22 -6.87
CA ILE A 140 -6.03 0.95 -5.82
C ILE A 140 -7.37 0.26 -5.54
N SER A 141 -7.67 0.05 -4.26
CA SER A 141 -8.98 -0.42 -3.81
C SER A 141 -9.37 0.25 -2.49
N LEU A 142 -10.65 0.37 -2.23
CA LEU A 142 -11.15 0.69 -0.90
C LEU A 142 -11.20 -0.59 -0.05
N ASN A 143 -10.99 -0.42 1.26
CA ASN A 143 -11.03 -1.51 2.22
C ASN A 143 -12.32 -1.47 3.03
N CYS A 144 -13.29 -2.28 2.65
CA CYS A 144 -14.57 -2.33 3.36
C CYS A 144 -14.47 -2.94 4.77
N GLU A 145 -13.36 -3.61 5.10
CA GLU A 145 -13.11 -4.17 6.44
C GLU A 145 -12.75 -3.09 7.47
N VAL A 146 -12.38 -1.90 7.02
CA VAL A 146 -11.99 -0.77 7.87
C VAL A 146 -13.00 0.36 7.69
N ASN A 147 -13.49 0.93 8.80
CA ASN A 147 -14.46 2.03 8.82
C ASN A 147 -15.68 1.79 7.91
N SER A 148 -16.10 0.53 7.74
CA SER A 148 -17.21 0.15 6.84
C SER A 148 -17.03 0.63 5.40
N GLY A 149 -15.79 0.76 4.93
CA GLY A 149 -15.45 1.21 3.59
C GLY A 149 -15.45 2.74 3.42
N ALA A 150 -15.54 3.51 4.50
CA ALA A 150 -15.43 4.95 4.44
C ALA A 150 -13.95 5.37 4.33
N LEU A 151 -13.62 6.11 3.27
CA LEU A 151 -12.28 6.63 3.05
C LEU A 151 -11.98 7.76 4.04
N ASP A 152 -10.81 7.71 4.68
CA ASP A 152 -10.29 8.74 5.56
C ASP A 152 -9.13 9.53 4.92
N ALA A 153 -8.62 10.54 5.64
CA ALA A 153 -7.53 11.39 5.15
C ALA A 153 -6.24 10.59 4.90
N ALA A 154 -5.89 9.65 5.78
CA ALA A 154 -4.69 8.83 5.63
C ALA A 154 -4.79 7.89 4.41
N GLY A 155 -5.97 7.27 4.19
CA GLY A 155 -6.23 6.47 3.01
C GLY A 155 -6.15 7.29 1.72
N SER A 156 -6.70 8.51 1.71
CA SER A 156 -6.61 9.43 0.56
C SER A 156 -5.18 9.83 0.26
N GLN A 157 -4.37 10.13 1.27
CA GLN A 157 -2.96 10.46 1.12
C GLN A 157 -2.17 9.27 0.57
N LYS A 158 -2.44 8.06 1.07
CA LYS A 158 -1.83 6.82 0.59
C LYS A 158 -2.13 6.57 -0.88
N MET A 159 -3.40 6.73 -1.30
CA MET A 159 -3.79 6.62 -2.71
C MET A 159 -3.07 7.66 -3.57
N THR A 160 -2.99 8.90 -3.12
CA THR A 160 -2.29 9.99 -3.82
C THR A 160 -0.81 9.68 -4.00
N ARG A 161 -0.14 9.08 -3.01
CA ARG A 161 1.27 8.65 -3.13
C ARG A 161 1.46 7.62 -4.23
N LEU A 162 0.58 6.59 -4.28
CA LEU A 162 0.64 5.60 -5.34
C LEU A 162 0.35 6.19 -6.72
N LEU A 163 -0.64 7.09 -6.83
CA LEU A 163 -0.96 7.76 -8.10
C LEU A 163 0.25 8.53 -8.64
N LYS A 164 0.95 9.29 -7.79
CA LYS A 164 2.18 10.00 -8.18
C LYS A 164 3.29 9.04 -8.62
N LEU A 165 3.43 7.89 -7.95
CA LEU A 165 4.40 6.87 -8.35
C LEU A 165 4.04 6.30 -9.72
N CYS A 166 2.78 5.98 -9.96
CA CYS A 166 2.31 5.45 -11.24
C CYS A 166 2.52 6.46 -12.38
N ASP A 167 2.24 7.73 -12.13
CA ASP A 167 2.47 8.81 -13.10
C ASP A 167 3.94 8.93 -13.50
N VAL A 168 4.85 8.98 -12.51
CA VAL A 168 6.31 9.07 -12.75
C VAL A 168 6.88 7.84 -13.45
N MET A 169 6.36 6.64 -13.12
CA MET A 169 6.87 5.36 -13.64
C MET A 169 6.08 4.82 -14.83
N ASN A 170 5.12 5.56 -15.37
CA ASN A 170 4.24 5.17 -16.49
C ASN A 170 3.48 3.86 -16.22
N PHE A 171 3.03 3.63 -14.98
CA PHE A 171 2.22 2.46 -14.66
C PHE A 171 0.74 2.73 -14.98
N PRO A 172 0.08 1.86 -15.77
CA PRO A 172 -1.37 1.84 -15.85
C PRO A 172 -1.97 1.63 -14.46
N LEU A 173 -3.14 2.21 -14.21
CA LEU A 173 -3.83 2.10 -12.93
C LEU A 173 -5.03 1.16 -13.05
N LEU A 174 -5.11 0.17 -12.16
CA LEU A 174 -6.26 -0.68 -11.93
C LEU A 174 -6.95 -0.23 -10.65
N GLN A 175 -8.20 0.21 -10.76
CA GLN A 175 -8.98 0.69 -9.62
C GLN A 175 -10.21 -0.19 -9.36
N PHE A 176 -10.32 -0.70 -8.13
CA PHE A 176 -11.50 -1.39 -7.62
C PHE A 176 -12.35 -0.42 -6.81
N ILE A 177 -13.57 -0.15 -7.28
CA ILE A 177 -14.45 0.86 -6.69
C ILE A 177 -15.58 0.19 -5.92
N ASP A 178 -15.58 0.35 -4.60
CA ASP A 178 -16.70 0.01 -3.71
C ASP A 178 -16.89 1.14 -2.69
N VAL A 179 -17.52 2.22 -3.10
CA VAL A 179 -17.70 3.42 -2.26
C VAL A 179 -19.03 3.35 -1.54
N ARG A 180 -19.01 3.09 -0.23
CA ARG A 180 -20.21 3.15 0.62
C ARG A 180 -20.46 4.53 1.20
N LYS A 181 -19.42 5.23 1.68
CA LYS A 181 -19.46 6.63 2.20
C LYS A 181 -18.07 7.27 2.19
N LEU A 182 -18.04 8.59 1.97
CA LEU A 182 -16.89 9.41 2.33
C LEU A 182 -17.02 9.80 3.79
N SER A 183 -15.97 9.70 4.58
CA SER A 183 -15.94 10.26 5.93
C SER A 183 -16.08 11.78 5.87
N PRO A 184 -16.73 12.43 6.85
CA PRO A 184 -16.87 13.89 6.86
C PRO A 184 -15.56 14.67 6.71
N THR A 185 -14.45 14.09 7.14
CA THR A 185 -13.11 14.66 6.97
C THR A 185 -12.58 14.58 5.53
N ALA A 186 -13.08 13.66 4.70
CA ALA A 186 -12.66 13.54 3.31
C ALA A 186 -13.37 14.58 2.40
N HIS A 187 -14.49 15.17 2.82
CA HIS A 187 -15.16 16.23 2.07
C HIS A 187 -14.30 17.49 1.88
N LEU A 188 -13.36 17.77 2.80
CA LEU A 188 -12.43 18.89 2.67
C LEU A 188 -11.39 18.69 1.56
N PHE A 189 -11.10 17.44 1.17
CA PHE A 189 -10.11 17.12 0.14
C PHE A 189 -10.67 17.04 -1.28
N SER A 190 -11.96 16.75 -1.46
CA SER A 190 -12.58 16.75 -2.80
C SER A 190 -12.64 18.14 -3.43
N VAL A 191 -12.61 19.20 -2.62
CA VAL A 191 -12.60 20.60 -3.08
C VAL A 191 -11.20 21.05 -3.52
N LEU A 192 -10.12 20.39 -3.05
CA LEU A 192 -8.73 20.73 -3.38
C LEU A 192 -8.21 20.07 -4.66
N LEU A 193 -8.89 19.07 -5.21
CA LEU A 193 -8.50 18.39 -6.45
C LEU A 193 -9.21 18.93 -7.70
N SER A 194 -10.04 19.97 -7.57
CA SER A 194 -10.78 20.61 -8.66
C SER A 194 -10.15 21.94 -9.11
N HIS A 195 -8.87 22.19 -8.79
CA HIS A 195 -8.13 23.38 -9.29
C HIS A 195 -6.77 23.00 -9.81
#